data_4fbbd7da2c7f14d7533e2ec2edf42400
#
_entry.id   4fbbd7da2c7f14d7533e2ec2edf42400
#
_cell.length_a   1.000
_cell.length_b   1.000
_cell.length_c   1.000
_cell.angle_alpha   90.00
_cell.angle_beta   90.00
_cell.angle_gamma   90.00
#
_symmetry.space_group_name_H-M   'P 1'
#
loop_
_entity.id
_entity.type
_entity.pdbx_description
1 polymer ?
#
loop_
_entity_poly.entity_id
_entity_poly.type
_entity_poly.pdbx_seq_one_letter_code
_entity_poly.pdbx_strand_id
1 'polypeptide(L)'
;MIARFLKSSCGKGDRKTSRTILGVGHGMSDPDMSMHIAVSDSSRKGHFWCFGTTRVGKTRIMEHIIEQDICKGYSVVAIDPKGDIDLFSKITQLAHETDRLDDLMLITPIFPQYSAILDPLSSYYMPEELVAHITAGVAIGREPYFFGVAYEVSLVVVQALILLAEQAGHKPSFNLNDIKNHISHQDLEQLKEKIDYIDSPEAKQLSLDIQKILSTPAD
;
A
#
# COMPACT_ATOMS: atom_id res chain seq x y z
N MET A 1 -28.51 21.08 11.11
CA MET A 1 -27.32 21.94 10.86
C MET A 1 -26.95 21.80 9.40
N ILE A 2 -27.29 22.76 8.55
CA ILE A 2 -27.07 22.70 7.10
C ILE A 2 -25.60 23.05 6.89
N ALA A 3 -24.77 22.07 6.60
CA ALA A 3 -23.43 22.32 6.11
C ALA A 3 -23.55 22.94 4.72
N ARG A 4 -23.35 24.24 4.62
CA ARG A 4 -23.19 24.94 3.35
C ARG A 4 -21.89 24.42 2.75
N PHE A 5 -21.99 23.49 1.82
CA PHE A 5 -20.89 23.11 0.96
C PHE A 5 -20.47 24.40 0.21
N LEU A 6 -19.34 24.95 0.58
CA LEU A 6 -18.67 25.91 -0.27
C LEU A 6 -18.45 25.18 -1.59
N LYS A 7 -19.05 25.67 -2.67
CA LYS A 7 -18.77 25.18 -4.02
C LYS A 7 -17.27 25.19 -4.18
N SER A 8 -16.70 24.00 -4.26
CA SER A 8 -15.33 23.82 -4.67
C SER A 8 -15.23 24.39 -6.08
N SER A 9 -14.68 25.57 -6.21
CA SER A 9 -14.29 26.08 -7.50
C SER A 9 -12.88 25.58 -7.78
N CYS A 10 -12.77 24.35 -8.24
CA CYS A 10 -11.55 23.89 -8.89
C CYS A 10 -11.40 24.65 -10.22
N GLY A 11 -11.08 25.95 -10.11
CA GLY A 11 -10.85 26.81 -11.27
C GLY A 11 -9.59 26.38 -12.00
N LYS A 12 -9.61 26.43 -13.34
CA LYS A 12 -8.44 26.18 -14.22
C LYS A 12 -7.20 27.04 -13.86
N GLY A 13 -7.28 27.91 -12.83
CA GLY A 13 -6.22 28.78 -12.35
C GLY A 13 -5.40 28.26 -11.16
N ASP A 14 -5.89 27.28 -10.40
CA ASP A 14 -5.27 26.87 -9.13
C ASP A 14 -4.04 25.95 -9.28
N ARG A 15 -3.75 25.49 -10.48
CA ARG A 15 -2.56 24.63 -10.76
C ARG A 15 -1.20 25.31 -10.48
N LYS A 16 -1.16 26.59 -10.11
CA LYS A 16 0.09 27.35 -9.96
C LYS A 16 0.42 27.79 -8.53
N THR A 17 -0.45 27.56 -7.56
CA THR A 17 -0.13 27.95 -6.18
C THR A 17 0.71 26.87 -5.51
N SER A 18 1.95 27.22 -5.17
CA SER A 18 2.87 26.36 -4.41
C SER A 18 2.55 26.31 -2.91
N ARG A 19 1.30 26.60 -2.53
CA ARG A 19 0.83 26.67 -1.13
C ARG A 19 -0.48 25.92 -0.97
N THR A 20 -0.63 25.29 0.19
CA THR A 20 -1.87 24.65 0.62
C THR A 20 -2.49 25.45 1.76
N ILE A 21 -3.73 25.87 1.60
CA ILE A 21 -4.48 26.63 2.61
C ILE A 21 -5.02 25.64 3.63
N LEU A 22 -4.73 25.86 4.90
CA LEU A 22 -5.24 25.03 6.01
C LEU A 22 -6.53 25.60 6.59
N GLY A 23 -6.74 26.91 6.47
CA GLY A 23 -7.91 27.59 6.99
C GLY A 23 -7.73 29.10 7.08
N VAL A 24 -8.63 29.75 7.81
CA VAL A 24 -8.59 31.17 8.12
C VAL A 24 -8.29 31.33 9.60
N GLY A 25 -7.31 32.14 9.92
CA GLY A 25 -6.97 32.53 11.28
C GLY A 25 -7.28 34.01 11.53
N HIS A 26 -7.38 34.39 12.78
CA HIS A 26 -7.54 35.78 13.21
C HIS A 26 -6.29 36.26 13.94
N GLY A 27 -5.97 37.52 13.81
CA GLY A 27 -4.84 38.12 14.48
C GLY A 27 -5.02 38.11 16.01
N MET A 28 -4.01 37.69 16.78
CA MET A 28 -4.09 37.72 18.25
C MET A 28 -4.22 39.17 18.80
N SER A 29 -3.62 40.15 18.11
CA SER A 29 -3.64 41.55 18.51
C SER A 29 -4.80 42.35 17.87
N ASP A 30 -5.38 41.81 16.80
CA ASP A 30 -6.51 42.41 16.07
C ASP A 30 -7.43 41.26 15.60
N PRO A 31 -8.47 40.94 16.36
CA PRO A 31 -9.42 39.87 16.02
C PRO A 31 -10.20 40.09 14.71
N ASP A 32 -10.31 41.35 14.27
CA ASP A 32 -11.02 41.71 13.02
C ASP A 32 -10.13 41.45 11.80
N MET A 33 -8.84 41.32 11.98
CA MET A 33 -7.91 40.96 10.93
C MET A 33 -7.92 39.42 10.70
N SER A 34 -8.56 39.03 9.61
CA SER A 34 -8.53 37.65 9.17
C SER A 34 -7.43 37.41 8.12
N MET A 35 -6.73 36.26 8.20
CA MET A 35 -5.71 35.87 7.21
C MET A 35 -5.80 34.39 6.88
N HIS A 36 -5.42 34.01 5.67
CA HIS A 36 -5.27 32.60 5.31
C HIS A 36 -4.04 32.00 5.97
N ILE A 37 -4.24 30.89 6.70
CA ILE A 37 -3.15 30.08 7.20
C ILE A 37 -2.80 29.07 6.12
N ALA A 38 -1.58 29.15 5.59
CA ALA A 38 -1.13 28.30 4.51
C ALA A 38 0.27 27.76 4.77
N VAL A 39 0.55 26.57 4.25
CA VAL A 39 1.89 25.97 4.22
C VAL A 39 2.36 25.84 2.78
N SER A 40 3.68 25.96 2.56
CA SER A 40 4.23 25.74 1.22
C SER A 40 4.20 24.25 0.87
N ASP A 41 4.02 23.92 -0.40
CA ASP A 41 4.06 22.52 -0.85
C ASP A 41 5.45 21.90 -0.64
N SER A 42 6.51 22.71 -0.65
CA SER A 42 7.86 22.28 -0.31
C SER A 42 7.99 21.88 1.17
N SER A 43 7.32 22.58 2.08
CA SER A 43 7.30 22.25 3.51
C SER A 43 6.49 20.98 3.80
N ARG A 44 5.56 20.60 2.90
CA ARG A 44 4.74 19.40 3.01
C ARG A 44 5.44 18.11 2.54
N LYS A 45 6.67 18.21 1.99
CA LYS A 45 7.46 17.02 1.63
C LYS A 45 7.86 16.16 2.84
N GLY A 46 7.77 16.70 4.04
CA GLY A 46 7.89 15.97 5.29
C GLY A 46 6.56 15.40 5.76
N HIS A 47 6.56 14.88 6.99
CA HIS A 47 5.34 14.35 7.61
C HIS A 47 4.45 15.47 8.15
N PHE A 48 3.13 15.34 7.94
CA PHE A 48 2.12 16.19 8.53
C PHE A 48 1.28 15.36 9.52
N TRP A 49 1.20 15.80 10.75
CA TRP A 49 0.46 15.11 11.80
C TRP A 49 -0.73 15.95 12.25
N CYS A 50 -1.92 15.36 12.25
CA CYS A 50 -3.14 16.00 12.73
C CYS A 50 -3.68 15.25 13.94
N PHE A 51 -3.58 15.86 15.12
CA PHE A 51 -4.05 15.30 16.38
C PHE A 51 -5.32 15.99 16.86
N GLY A 52 -6.16 15.25 17.52
CA GLY A 52 -7.37 15.76 18.13
C GLY A 52 -8.31 14.63 18.56
N THR A 53 -9.25 14.94 19.42
CA THR A 53 -10.32 14.03 19.83
C THR A 53 -11.30 13.75 18.67
N THR A 54 -12.28 12.90 18.88
CA THR A 54 -13.33 12.67 17.89
C THR A 54 -14.16 13.94 17.66
N ARG A 55 -14.63 14.13 16.42
CA ARG A 55 -15.54 15.25 16.01
C ARG A 55 -14.91 16.66 16.04
N VAL A 56 -13.61 16.81 16.17
CA VAL A 56 -12.92 18.13 16.12
C VAL A 56 -12.51 18.56 14.72
N GLY A 57 -12.91 17.85 13.68
CA GLY A 57 -12.67 18.24 12.29
C GLY A 57 -11.39 17.68 11.65
N LYS A 58 -10.75 16.64 12.23
CA LYS A 58 -9.54 16.03 11.61
C LYS A 58 -9.78 15.56 10.17
N THR A 59 -10.87 14.86 9.91
CA THR A 59 -11.22 14.40 8.56
C THR A 59 -11.46 15.59 7.64
N ARG A 60 -12.12 16.65 8.12
CA ARG A 60 -12.41 17.84 7.30
C ARG A 60 -11.15 18.59 6.85
N ILE A 61 -10.12 18.69 7.70
CA ILE A 61 -8.86 19.30 7.28
C ILE A 61 -8.13 18.41 6.27
N MET A 62 -8.20 17.09 6.41
CA MET A 62 -7.63 16.16 5.43
C MET A 62 -8.37 16.24 4.09
N GLU A 63 -9.70 16.23 4.09
CA GLU A 63 -10.51 16.45 2.89
C GLU A 63 -10.12 17.75 2.17
N HIS A 64 -9.94 18.83 2.93
CA HIS A 64 -9.58 20.14 2.37
C HIS A 64 -8.18 20.15 1.74
N ILE A 65 -7.22 19.41 2.34
CA ILE A 65 -5.88 19.24 1.76
C ILE A 65 -5.94 18.39 0.49
N ILE A 66 -6.64 17.24 0.54
CA ILE A 66 -6.81 16.32 -0.59
C ILE A 66 -7.47 17.05 -1.78
N GLU A 67 -8.51 17.85 -1.52
CA GLU A 67 -9.17 18.67 -2.54
C GLU A 67 -8.17 19.56 -3.29
N GLN A 68 -7.36 20.30 -2.54
CA GLN A 68 -6.36 21.18 -3.15
C GLN A 68 -5.30 20.41 -3.93
N ASP A 69 -4.87 19.24 -3.43
CA ASP A 69 -3.88 18.42 -4.10
C ASP A 69 -4.41 17.83 -5.42
N ILE A 70 -5.65 17.34 -5.44
CA ILE A 70 -6.31 16.86 -6.66
C ILE A 70 -6.45 18.01 -7.66
N CYS A 71 -6.90 19.18 -7.22
CA CYS A 71 -7.05 20.36 -8.08
C CYS A 71 -5.71 20.87 -8.65
N LYS A 72 -4.61 20.69 -7.93
CA LYS A 72 -3.25 21.00 -8.40
C LYS A 72 -2.69 19.96 -9.37
N GLY A 73 -3.36 18.82 -9.53
CA GLY A 73 -2.93 17.71 -10.37
C GLY A 73 -1.94 16.76 -9.68
N TYR A 74 -1.82 16.81 -8.35
CA TYR A 74 -0.98 15.87 -7.61
C TYR A 74 -1.63 14.48 -7.52
N SER A 75 -0.79 13.45 -7.42
CA SER A 75 -1.25 12.12 -7.06
C SER A 75 -1.51 12.06 -5.56
N VAL A 76 -2.65 11.48 -5.19
CA VAL A 76 -3.08 11.33 -3.79
C VAL A 76 -3.35 9.85 -3.51
N VAL A 77 -2.79 9.34 -2.42
CA VAL A 77 -3.13 8.03 -1.88
C VAL A 77 -3.81 8.26 -0.53
N ALA A 78 -5.09 7.94 -0.45
CA ALA A 78 -5.86 8.02 0.78
C ALA A 78 -6.10 6.63 1.35
N ILE A 79 -5.63 6.39 2.58
CA ILE A 79 -5.85 5.13 3.29
C ILE A 79 -6.80 5.43 4.45
N ASP A 80 -8.04 4.95 4.34
CA ASP A 80 -9.05 5.11 5.37
C ASP A 80 -9.51 3.76 5.93
N PRO A 81 -9.02 3.35 7.11
CA PRO A 81 -9.41 2.09 7.72
C PRO A 81 -10.85 2.07 8.23
N LYS A 82 -11.54 3.23 8.30
CA LYS A 82 -12.92 3.34 8.76
C LYS A 82 -13.94 3.21 7.64
N GLY A 83 -13.52 3.47 6.39
CA GLY A 83 -14.42 3.49 5.25
C GLY A 83 -15.40 4.67 5.27
N ASP A 84 -14.88 5.90 5.44
CA ASP A 84 -15.69 7.12 5.47
C ASP A 84 -16.27 7.40 4.07
N ILE A 85 -17.58 7.21 3.94
CA ILE A 85 -18.30 7.41 2.69
C ILE A 85 -18.22 8.87 2.23
N ASP A 86 -18.20 9.83 3.15
CA ASP A 86 -18.14 11.25 2.82
C ASP A 86 -16.81 11.59 2.17
N LEU A 87 -15.70 11.05 2.72
CA LEU A 87 -14.36 11.21 2.14
C LEU A 87 -14.28 10.60 0.74
N PHE A 88 -14.77 9.37 0.58
CA PHE A 88 -14.79 8.70 -0.73
C PHE A 88 -15.63 9.47 -1.75
N SER A 89 -16.85 9.89 -1.37
CA SER A 89 -17.75 10.67 -2.24
C SER A 89 -17.11 12.00 -2.66
N LYS A 90 -16.41 12.65 -1.74
CA LYS A 90 -15.69 13.91 -2.03
C LYS A 90 -14.56 13.70 -3.04
N ILE A 91 -13.74 12.65 -2.86
CA ILE A 91 -12.64 12.32 -3.79
C ILE A 91 -13.21 12.00 -5.18
N THR A 92 -14.29 11.20 -5.26
CA THR A 92 -14.92 10.84 -6.54
C THR A 92 -15.49 12.07 -7.23
N GLN A 93 -16.17 12.95 -6.50
CA GLN A 93 -16.68 14.22 -7.05
C GLN A 93 -15.56 15.08 -7.61
N LEU A 94 -14.45 15.23 -6.87
CA LEU A 94 -13.30 16.01 -7.30
C LEU A 94 -12.61 15.40 -8.52
N ALA A 95 -12.49 14.09 -8.58
CA ALA A 95 -11.95 13.39 -9.75
C ALA A 95 -12.81 13.67 -11.00
N HIS A 96 -14.13 13.67 -10.85
CA HIS A 96 -15.06 14.03 -11.93
C HIS A 96 -14.93 15.50 -12.33
N GLU A 97 -14.91 16.44 -11.38
CA GLU A 97 -14.82 17.89 -11.63
C GLU A 97 -13.48 18.30 -12.28
N THR A 98 -12.43 17.53 -12.06
CA THR A 98 -11.09 17.77 -12.61
C THR A 98 -10.79 16.97 -13.87
N ASP A 99 -11.76 16.22 -14.39
CA ASP A 99 -11.60 15.33 -15.56
C ASP A 99 -10.52 14.25 -15.34
N ARG A 100 -10.49 13.68 -14.12
CA ARG A 100 -9.54 12.66 -13.68
C ARG A 100 -10.23 11.41 -13.13
N LEU A 101 -11.47 11.17 -13.54
CA LEU A 101 -12.22 10.01 -13.04
C LEU A 101 -11.55 8.69 -13.45
N ASP A 102 -10.93 8.65 -14.63
CA ASP A 102 -10.20 7.47 -15.12
C ASP A 102 -8.89 7.21 -14.33
N ASP A 103 -8.39 8.23 -13.61
CA ASP A 103 -7.22 8.10 -12.72
C ASP A 103 -7.62 7.54 -11.34
N LEU A 104 -8.92 7.47 -11.03
CA LEU A 104 -9.39 7.06 -9.72
C LEU A 104 -9.32 5.54 -9.57
N MET A 105 -8.51 5.08 -8.63
CA MET A 105 -8.42 3.67 -8.26
C MET A 105 -8.99 3.45 -6.85
N LEU A 106 -10.06 2.66 -6.75
CA LEU A 106 -10.62 2.24 -5.48
C LEU A 106 -10.17 0.82 -5.15
N ILE A 107 -9.64 0.63 -3.94
CA ILE A 107 -9.32 -0.68 -3.37
C ILE A 107 -10.12 -0.82 -2.08
N THR A 108 -11.12 -1.67 -2.10
CA THR A 108 -12.02 -1.86 -0.93
C THR A 108 -12.56 -3.28 -0.85
N PRO A 109 -12.55 -3.90 0.34
CA PRO A 109 -13.23 -5.18 0.55
C PRO A 109 -14.75 -5.03 0.72
N ILE A 110 -15.25 -3.80 0.98
CA ILE A 110 -16.67 -3.55 1.26
C ILE A 110 -17.51 -3.64 -0.02
N PHE A 111 -16.97 -3.13 -1.13
CA PHE A 111 -17.62 -3.12 -2.44
C PHE A 111 -16.71 -3.78 -3.49
N PRO A 112 -16.53 -5.12 -3.44
CA PRO A 112 -15.57 -5.82 -4.28
C PRO A 112 -15.85 -5.66 -5.77
N GLN A 113 -17.11 -5.43 -6.18
CA GLN A 113 -17.49 -5.22 -7.58
C GLN A 113 -16.97 -3.90 -8.18
N TYR A 114 -16.60 -2.93 -7.34
CA TYR A 114 -16.02 -1.65 -7.75
C TYR A 114 -14.54 -1.52 -7.38
N SER A 115 -14.00 -2.53 -6.72
CA SER A 115 -12.61 -2.53 -6.27
C SER A 115 -11.67 -2.95 -7.39
N ALA A 116 -10.58 -2.23 -7.54
CA ALA A 116 -9.45 -2.75 -8.29
C ALA A 116 -8.86 -3.98 -7.58
N ILE A 117 -8.42 -4.94 -8.37
CA ILE A 117 -7.73 -6.12 -7.87
C ILE A 117 -6.25 -5.77 -7.73
N LEU A 118 -5.75 -5.82 -6.51
CA LEU A 118 -4.34 -5.65 -6.22
C LEU A 118 -3.69 -7.04 -6.07
N ASP A 119 -2.72 -7.33 -6.92
CA ASP A 119 -1.84 -8.49 -6.76
C ASP A 119 -0.52 -8.03 -6.14
N PRO A 120 -0.29 -8.27 -4.84
CA PRO A 120 0.92 -7.82 -4.15
C PRO A 120 2.19 -8.57 -4.61
N LEU A 121 2.05 -9.66 -5.38
CA LEU A 121 3.16 -10.47 -5.86
C LEU A 121 3.51 -10.21 -7.33
N SER A 122 2.77 -9.35 -8.02
CA SER A 122 2.94 -9.10 -9.46
C SER A 122 4.21 -8.29 -9.81
N SER A 123 4.75 -7.55 -8.85
CA SER A 123 5.90 -6.67 -9.07
C SER A 123 6.83 -6.69 -7.86
N TYR A 124 8.10 -6.92 -8.11
CA TYR A 124 9.16 -6.96 -7.08
C TYR A 124 10.51 -6.67 -7.72
N TYR A 125 11.47 -6.22 -6.94
CA TYR A 125 12.87 -6.05 -7.32
C TYR A 125 13.73 -7.21 -6.84
N MET A 126 13.38 -7.81 -5.70
CA MET A 126 14.09 -8.92 -5.10
C MET A 126 13.12 -9.89 -4.41
N PRO A 127 13.46 -11.19 -4.29
CA PRO A 127 12.59 -12.19 -3.67
C PRO A 127 12.14 -11.85 -2.24
N GLU A 128 12.98 -11.16 -1.48
CA GLU A 128 12.71 -10.76 -0.10
C GLU A 128 11.52 -9.78 0.02
N GLU A 129 11.28 -8.94 -1.01
CA GLU A 129 10.09 -8.07 -1.05
C GLU A 129 8.81 -8.87 -1.13
N LEU A 130 8.80 -9.94 -1.94
CA LEU A 130 7.66 -10.84 -2.04
C LEU A 130 7.38 -11.51 -0.68
N VAL A 131 8.44 -11.96 0.00
CA VAL A 131 8.31 -12.55 1.33
C VAL A 131 7.78 -11.54 2.33
N ALA A 132 8.23 -10.29 2.27
CA ALA A 132 7.70 -9.22 3.11
C ALA A 132 6.21 -8.98 2.85
N HIS A 133 5.75 -9.03 1.60
CA HIS A 133 4.33 -8.94 1.26
C HIS A 133 3.52 -10.14 1.77
N ILE A 134 4.06 -11.37 1.64
CA ILE A 134 3.42 -12.60 2.12
C ILE A 134 3.27 -12.58 3.64
N THR A 135 4.32 -12.16 4.34
CA THR A 135 4.38 -12.18 5.81
C THR A 135 3.78 -10.94 6.47
N ALA A 136 3.46 -9.88 5.71
CA ALA A 136 2.90 -8.63 6.24
C ALA A 136 1.60 -8.83 7.05
N GLY A 137 0.81 -9.85 6.70
CA GLY A 137 -0.42 -10.21 7.42
C GLY A 137 -0.20 -11.16 8.60
N VAL A 138 1.00 -11.67 8.78
CA VAL A 138 1.33 -12.57 9.88
C VAL A 138 1.64 -11.74 11.12
N ALA A 139 0.80 -11.87 12.15
CA ALA A 139 1.05 -11.18 13.40
C ALA A 139 2.37 -11.70 14.01
N ILE A 140 3.31 -10.80 14.26
CA ILE A 140 4.47 -11.10 15.06
C ILE A 140 3.95 -11.32 16.48
N GLY A 141 3.67 -12.59 16.82
CA GLY A 141 3.18 -13.00 18.12
C GLY A 141 4.25 -12.82 19.22
N ARG A 142 3.95 -13.36 20.41
CA ARG A 142 4.92 -13.36 21.53
C ARG A 142 6.17 -14.19 21.24
N GLU A 143 6.13 -15.04 20.22
CA GLU A 143 7.23 -15.92 19.82
C GLU A 143 7.72 -15.57 18.42
N PRO A 144 8.82 -14.80 18.32
CA PRO A 144 9.44 -14.42 17.05
C PRO A 144 9.90 -15.62 16.20
N TYR A 145 10.09 -16.79 16.83
CA TYR A 145 10.53 -18.02 16.19
C TYR A 145 9.61 -18.42 15.03
N PHE A 146 8.31 -18.48 15.25
CA PHE A 146 7.37 -18.88 14.20
C PHE A 146 7.35 -17.93 13.01
N PHE A 147 7.55 -16.62 13.28
CA PHE A 147 7.69 -15.64 12.20
C PHE A 147 8.97 -15.91 11.39
N GLY A 148 10.09 -16.22 12.08
CA GLY A 148 11.35 -16.55 11.43
C GLY A 148 11.22 -17.78 10.51
N VAL A 149 10.60 -18.84 11.00
CA VAL A 149 10.34 -20.06 10.21
C VAL A 149 9.44 -19.76 9.01
N ALA A 150 8.35 -19.03 9.20
CA ALA A 150 7.44 -18.66 8.11
C ALA A 150 8.17 -17.81 7.04
N TYR A 151 9.04 -16.91 7.47
CA TYR A 151 9.86 -16.12 6.57
C TYR A 151 10.85 -16.98 5.77
N GLU A 152 11.62 -17.84 6.43
CA GLU A 152 12.60 -18.73 5.77
C GLU A 152 11.94 -19.67 4.77
N VAL A 153 10.86 -20.34 5.16
CA VAL A 153 10.10 -21.23 4.26
C VAL A 153 9.55 -20.46 3.06
N SER A 154 8.95 -19.30 3.30
CA SER A 154 8.41 -18.47 2.21
C SER A 154 9.51 -18.02 1.25
N LEU A 155 10.69 -17.66 1.76
CA LEU A 155 11.82 -17.22 0.94
C LEU A 155 12.31 -18.32 0.00
N VAL A 156 12.50 -19.50 0.54
CA VAL A 156 12.94 -20.67 -0.24
C VAL A 156 11.92 -21.04 -1.32
N VAL A 157 10.62 -21.03 -0.98
CA VAL A 157 9.54 -21.33 -1.95
C VAL A 157 9.51 -20.27 -3.05
N VAL A 158 9.57 -18.98 -2.71
CA VAL A 158 9.58 -17.89 -3.68
C VAL A 158 10.78 -18.00 -4.63
N GLN A 159 11.98 -18.21 -4.09
CA GLN A 159 13.20 -18.35 -4.89
C GLN A 159 13.11 -19.56 -5.83
N ALA A 160 12.58 -20.70 -5.33
CA ALA A 160 12.40 -21.89 -6.14
C ALA A 160 11.41 -21.69 -7.29
N LEU A 161 10.28 -21.03 -7.03
CA LEU A 161 9.29 -20.73 -8.07
C LEU A 161 9.83 -19.76 -9.11
N ILE A 162 10.62 -18.77 -8.71
CA ILE A 162 11.31 -17.85 -9.62
C ILE A 162 12.28 -18.64 -10.51
N LEU A 163 13.15 -19.43 -9.90
CA LEU A 163 14.16 -20.20 -10.64
C LEU A 163 13.54 -21.19 -11.63
N LEU A 164 12.47 -21.88 -11.24
CA LEU A 164 11.74 -22.78 -12.14
C LEU A 164 11.09 -22.04 -13.30
N ALA A 165 10.52 -20.88 -13.08
CA ALA A 165 9.93 -20.06 -14.13
C ALA A 165 10.99 -19.56 -15.13
N GLU A 166 12.13 -19.08 -14.64
CA GLU A 166 13.27 -18.65 -15.45
C GLU A 166 13.83 -19.80 -16.28
N GLN A 167 13.98 -20.98 -15.68
CA GLN A 167 14.43 -22.16 -16.39
C GLN A 167 13.46 -22.59 -17.49
N ALA A 168 12.15 -22.39 -17.28
CA ALA A 168 11.13 -22.64 -18.29
C ALA A 168 11.02 -21.53 -19.35
N GLY A 169 11.82 -20.45 -19.22
CA GLY A 169 11.89 -19.37 -20.18
C GLY A 169 10.71 -18.38 -20.15
N HIS A 170 10.00 -18.31 -19.02
CA HIS A 170 8.91 -17.35 -18.84
C HIS A 170 9.10 -16.48 -17.61
N LYS A 171 8.42 -15.33 -17.59
CA LYS A 171 8.44 -14.45 -16.44
C LYS A 171 7.77 -15.15 -15.23
N PRO A 172 8.38 -15.09 -14.04
CA PRO A 172 7.76 -15.61 -12.82
C PRO A 172 6.37 -15.01 -12.61
N SER A 173 5.38 -15.88 -12.43
CA SER A 173 3.99 -15.50 -12.16
C SER A 173 3.38 -16.54 -11.24
N PHE A 174 3.14 -16.15 -10.00
CA PHE A 174 2.55 -16.99 -8.98
C PHE A 174 1.76 -16.11 -8.00
N ASN A 175 0.82 -16.71 -7.31
CA ASN A 175 -0.04 -16.06 -6.34
C ASN A 175 0.10 -16.69 -4.96
N LEU A 176 -0.62 -16.17 -3.96
CA LEU A 176 -0.55 -16.68 -2.58
C LEU A 176 -0.96 -18.16 -2.46
N ASN A 177 -1.83 -18.67 -3.34
CA ASN A 177 -2.19 -20.11 -3.33
C ASN A 177 -1.02 -20.98 -3.82
N ASP A 178 -0.26 -20.47 -4.79
CA ASP A 178 0.94 -21.19 -5.26
C ASP A 178 1.96 -21.30 -4.13
N ILE A 179 2.17 -20.23 -3.37
CA ILE A 179 3.02 -20.29 -2.17
C ILE A 179 2.48 -21.32 -1.16
N LYS A 180 1.18 -21.19 -0.82
CA LYS A 180 0.52 -22.10 0.14
C LYS A 180 0.67 -23.59 -0.25
N ASN A 181 0.61 -23.88 -1.54
CA ASN A 181 0.70 -25.25 -2.07
C ASN A 181 2.12 -25.80 -2.10
N HIS A 182 3.14 -25.04 -1.66
CA HIS A 182 4.53 -25.47 -1.64
C HIS A 182 5.19 -25.34 -0.26
N ILE A 183 4.41 -25.08 0.82
CA ILE A 183 4.96 -24.89 2.17
C ILE A 183 4.93 -26.15 3.05
N SER A 184 4.19 -27.20 2.68
CA SER A 184 4.18 -28.44 3.46
C SER A 184 5.49 -29.20 3.30
N HIS A 185 5.82 -30.06 4.26
CA HIS A 185 7.03 -30.87 4.19
C HIS A 185 7.11 -31.69 2.89
N GLN A 186 6.02 -32.34 2.52
CA GLN A 186 5.94 -33.13 1.29
C GLN A 186 6.10 -32.28 0.03
N ASP A 187 5.50 -31.08 0.01
CA ASP A 187 5.59 -30.18 -1.12
C ASP A 187 7.02 -29.59 -1.27
N LEU A 188 7.70 -29.31 -0.15
CA LEU A 188 9.09 -28.88 -0.15
C LEU A 188 10.03 -29.99 -0.66
N GLU A 189 9.77 -31.27 -0.33
CA GLU A 189 10.52 -32.41 -0.90
C GLU A 189 10.37 -32.46 -2.42
N GLN A 190 9.14 -32.35 -2.93
CA GLN A 190 8.88 -32.31 -4.38
C GLN A 190 9.51 -31.10 -5.07
N LEU A 191 9.48 -29.95 -4.39
CA LEU A 191 10.10 -28.74 -4.89
C LEU A 191 11.62 -28.90 -4.99
N LYS A 192 12.23 -29.48 -3.96
CA LYS A 192 13.66 -29.81 -3.94
C LYS A 192 14.03 -30.74 -5.09
N GLU A 193 13.27 -31.81 -5.32
CA GLU A 193 13.52 -32.70 -6.44
C GLU A 193 13.57 -31.97 -7.78
N LYS A 194 12.63 -31.04 -8.02
CA LYS A 194 12.62 -30.23 -9.24
C LYS A 194 13.85 -29.31 -9.35
N ILE A 195 14.28 -28.73 -8.25
CA ILE A 195 15.46 -27.86 -8.20
C ILE A 195 16.75 -28.65 -8.43
N ASP A 196 16.86 -29.88 -7.93
CA ASP A 196 18.03 -30.76 -8.09
C ASP A 196 18.32 -31.10 -9.57
N TYR A 197 17.32 -31.00 -10.46
CA TYR A 197 17.54 -31.19 -11.91
C TYR A 197 18.18 -29.98 -12.61
N ILE A 198 18.29 -28.83 -11.93
CA ILE A 198 18.85 -27.59 -12.49
C ILE A 198 20.34 -27.52 -12.15
N ASP A 199 21.21 -27.55 -13.17
CA ASP A 199 22.65 -27.43 -12.95
C ASP A 199 23.08 -25.95 -12.93
N SER A 200 22.81 -25.28 -11.82
CA SER A 200 23.29 -23.93 -11.54
C SER A 200 23.80 -23.79 -10.10
N PRO A 201 24.70 -22.85 -9.81
CA PRO A 201 25.15 -22.59 -8.45
C PRO A 201 24.00 -22.19 -7.52
N GLU A 202 23.05 -21.41 -8.02
CA GLU A 202 21.87 -20.93 -7.31
C GLU A 202 20.95 -22.11 -6.94
N ALA A 203 20.72 -23.04 -7.88
CA ALA A 203 19.92 -24.23 -7.64
C ALA A 203 20.55 -25.14 -6.57
N LYS A 204 21.85 -25.33 -6.62
CA LYS A 204 22.60 -26.14 -5.63
C LYS A 204 22.49 -25.55 -4.24
N GLN A 205 22.65 -24.23 -4.12
CA GLN A 205 22.50 -23.55 -2.83
C GLN A 205 21.07 -23.66 -2.31
N LEU A 206 20.09 -23.41 -3.16
CA LEU A 206 18.67 -23.45 -2.80
C LEU A 206 18.24 -24.87 -2.36
N SER A 207 18.73 -25.90 -3.06
CA SER A 207 18.50 -27.30 -2.65
C SER A 207 19.04 -27.59 -1.25
N LEU A 208 20.22 -27.07 -0.90
CA LEU A 208 20.79 -27.20 0.46
C LEU A 208 19.94 -26.47 1.49
N ASP A 209 19.43 -25.30 1.18
CA ASP A 209 18.58 -24.52 2.09
C ASP A 209 17.24 -25.24 2.33
N ILE A 210 16.63 -25.82 1.29
CA ILE A 210 15.43 -26.67 1.43
C ILE A 210 15.75 -27.88 2.32
N GLN A 211 16.87 -28.55 2.07
CA GLN A 211 17.27 -29.71 2.85
C GLN A 211 17.46 -29.40 4.34
N LYS A 212 18.01 -28.23 4.64
CA LYS A 212 18.17 -27.73 6.01
C LYS A 212 16.82 -27.54 6.70
N ILE A 213 15.85 -26.93 6.01
CA ILE A 213 14.48 -26.75 6.54
C ILE A 213 13.84 -28.11 6.81
N LEU A 214 13.92 -29.04 5.85
CA LEU A 214 13.35 -30.39 5.96
C LEU A 214 13.98 -31.20 7.10
N SER A 215 15.24 -30.96 7.45
CA SER A 215 15.95 -31.64 8.53
C SER A 215 15.72 -31.05 9.91
N THR A 216 15.06 -29.86 10.00
CA THR A 216 14.75 -29.27 11.29
C THR A 216 13.55 -29.98 11.93
N PRO A 217 13.68 -30.56 13.15
CA PRO A 217 12.55 -31.18 13.80
C PRO A 217 11.39 -30.24 14.01
N ALA A 218 10.19 -30.69 13.74
CA ALA A 218 8.96 -29.97 14.13
C ALA A 218 8.71 -30.29 15.61
N ASP A 219 9.33 -29.55 16.53
CA ASP A 219 9.04 -29.62 17.96
C ASP A 219 7.82 -28.75 18.34
#